data_2ef100dc19104c4c36fb60224c9b82ea
#
_entry.id   2ef100dc19104c4c36fb60224c9b82ea
#
_cell.length_a   1.000
_cell.length_b   1.000
_cell.length_c   1.000
_cell.angle_alpha   90.00
_cell.angle_beta   90.00
_cell.angle_gamma   90.00
#
_symmetry.space_group_name_H-M   'P 1'
#
loop_
_entity.id
_entity.type
_entity.pdbx_description
1 polymer ?
#
loop_
_entity_poly.entity_id
_entity_poly.type
_entity_poly.pdbx_seq_one_letter_code
_entity_poly.pdbx_strand_id
1 'polypeptide(L)'
;YVGAPRGRKNCTDLGYCIRQQLNIPRGERYELCRSVHAEANAIISAPRDKMLGSTLYLAGREADTGEYIKNSSSCSMCKRMVINAGIEKVVIRDTENDYRVINVQEWVENDESLSGTRGY
;
A
#
# COMPACT_ATOMS: atom_id res chain seq x y z
N TYR A 1 -9.02 -1.43 -3.88
CA TYR A 1 -9.46 -1.14 -2.51
C TYR A 1 -10.55 -0.10 -2.49
N VAL A 2 -11.30 -0.04 -1.42
CA VAL A 2 -12.38 0.91 -1.24
C VAL A 2 -12.47 1.34 0.21
N GLY A 3 -13.14 2.44 0.44
CA GLY A 3 -13.38 2.93 1.78
C GLY A 3 -12.99 4.40 1.94
N ALA A 4 -13.58 5.01 2.92
CA ALA A 4 -13.27 6.37 3.30
C ALA A 4 -13.45 6.50 4.81
N PRO A 5 -12.75 7.43 5.46
CA PRO A 5 -12.89 7.59 6.90
C PRO A 5 -14.35 7.83 7.29
N ARG A 6 -14.88 6.96 8.16
CA ARG A 6 -16.23 7.08 8.73
C ARG A 6 -17.35 7.28 7.68
N GLY A 7 -17.27 6.55 6.56
CA GLY A 7 -18.27 6.64 5.50
C GLY A 7 -18.23 7.93 4.67
N ARG A 8 -17.21 8.75 4.84
CA ARG A 8 -17.03 9.95 4.00
C ARG A 8 -16.52 9.58 2.62
N LYS A 9 -16.76 10.45 1.65
CA LYS A 9 -16.36 10.23 0.26
C LYS A 9 -14.86 10.00 0.11
N ASN A 10 -14.48 8.97 -0.65
CA ASN A 10 -13.10 8.70 -1.04
C ASN A 10 -12.71 9.48 -2.30
N CYS A 11 -11.49 9.28 -2.79
CA CYS A 11 -10.99 9.99 -3.97
C CYS A 11 -11.83 9.70 -5.22
N THR A 12 -12.30 8.48 -5.38
CA THR A 12 -13.12 8.09 -6.53
C THR A 12 -14.46 8.85 -6.51
N ASP A 13 -15.09 8.93 -5.34
CA ASP A 13 -16.36 9.66 -5.19
C ASP A 13 -16.20 11.16 -5.41
N LEU A 14 -15.08 11.72 -5.00
CA LEU A 14 -14.78 13.14 -5.16
C LEU A 14 -14.35 13.49 -6.60
N GLY A 15 -13.79 12.53 -7.32
CA GLY A 15 -13.21 12.73 -8.64
C GLY A 15 -11.83 13.38 -8.61
N TYR A 16 -11.18 13.49 -7.46
CA TYR A 16 -9.84 14.05 -7.34
C TYR A 16 -9.13 13.53 -6.09
N CYS A 17 -7.82 13.72 -6.05
CA CYS A 17 -7.00 13.42 -4.89
C CYS A 17 -6.69 14.72 -4.13
N ILE A 18 -7.10 14.80 -2.86
CA ILE A 18 -6.87 15.99 -2.03
C ILE A 18 -5.37 16.30 -1.87
N ARG A 19 -4.53 15.28 -1.79
CA ARG A 19 -3.08 15.48 -1.66
C ARG A 19 -2.50 16.11 -2.92
N GLN A 20 -2.97 15.68 -4.10
CA GLN A 20 -2.55 16.28 -5.38
C GLN A 20 -3.03 17.72 -5.48
N GLN A 21 -4.26 18.02 -5.07
CA GLN A 21 -4.77 19.38 -5.07
C GLN A 21 -3.99 20.32 -4.16
N LEU A 22 -3.52 19.82 -3.04
CA LEU A 22 -2.69 20.59 -2.10
C LEU A 22 -1.21 20.58 -2.48
N ASN A 23 -0.84 20.02 -3.63
CA ASN A 23 0.54 19.90 -4.09
C ASN A 23 1.46 19.23 -3.07
N ILE A 24 0.96 18.22 -2.38
CA ILE A 24 1.73 17.47 -1.39
C ILE A 24 2.61 16.45 -2.13
N PRO A 25 3.94 16.44 -1.90
CA PRO A 25 4.83 15.50 -2.52
C PRO A 25 4.46 14.05 -2.21
N ARG A 26 4.82 13.16 -3.13
CA ARG A 26 4.66 11.73 -2.93
C ARG A 26 5.39 11.30 -1.65
N GLY A 27 4.75 10.45 -0.86
CA GLY A 27 5.33 9.95 0.38
C GLY A 27 5.03 10.78 1.61
N GLU A 28 4.33 11.90 1.47
CA GLU A 28 4.03 12.81 2.58
C GLU A 28 2.54 12.94 2.85
N ARG A 29 2.20 13.22 4.09
CA ARG A 29 0.85 13.57 4.52
C ARG A 29 -0.23 12.55 4.11
N TYR A 30 0.04 11.26 4.28
CA TYR A 30 -0.94 10.22 3.96
C TYR A 30 -2.15 10.22 4.90
N GLU A 31 -2.06 10.88 6.06
CA GLU A 31 -3.20 11.07 6.94
C GLU A 31 -4.33 11.89 6.29
N LEU A 32 -4.02 12.64 5.23
CA LEU A 32 -5.00 13.38 4.45
C LEU A 32 -5.63 12.52 3.34
N CYS A 33 -5.13 11.32 3.10
CA CYS A 33 -5.66 10.45 2.08
C CYS A 33 -7.11 10.06 2.40
N ARG A 34 -8.00 10.24 1.42
CA ARG A 34 -9.43 9.96 1.59
C ARG A 34 -9.79 8.50 1.31
N SER A 35 -8.81 7.69 0.99
CA SER A 35 -9.01 6.27 0.68
C SER A 35 -8.23 5.39 1.64
N VAL A 36 -8.79 4.24 1.95
CA VAL A 36 -8.07 3.20 2.69
C VAL A 36 -7.30 2.36 1.68
N HIS A 37 -6.00 2.22 1.87
CA HIS A 37 -5.15 1.47 0.96
C HIS A 37 -5.51 -0.02 0.97
N ALA A 38 -5.26 -0.69 -0.15
CA ALA A 38 -5.64 -2.09 -0.32
C ALA A 38 -4.99 -3.00 0.72
N GLU A 39 -3.72 -2.76 1.06
CA GLU A 39 -2.99 -3.50 2.07
C GLU A 39 -3.64 -3.35 3.45
N ALA A 40 -4.04 -2.12 3.79
CA ALA A 40 -4.73 -1.86 5.05
C ALA A 40 -6.07 -2.60 5.12
N ASN A 41 -6.84 -2.59 4.04
CA ASN A 41 -8.10 -3.32 3.97
C ASN A 41 -7.90 -4.84 4.11
N ALA A 42 -6.88 -5.38 3.48
CA ALA A 42 -6.56 -6.80 3.60
C ALA A 42 -6.22 -7.18 5.05
N ILE A 43 -5.41 -6.36 5.70
CA ILE A 43 -5.00 -6.57 7.10
C ILE A 43 -6.19 -6.47 8.06
N ILE A 44 -7.05 -5.47 7.87
CA ILE A 44 -8.25 -5.29 8.70
C ILE A 44 -9.20 -6.49 8.57
N SER A 45 -9.24 -7.10 7.40
CA SER A 45 -10.18 -8.18 7.09
C SER A 45 -9.70 -9.57 7.49
N ALA A 46 -8.47 -9.74 7.95
CA ALA A 46 -7.88 -11.03 8.28
C ALA A 46 -7.61 -11.18 9.78
N PRO A 47 -7.81 -12.37 10.36
CA PRO A 47 -7.39 -12.64 11.73
C PRO A 47 -5.87 -12.60 11.86
N ARG A 48 -5.36 -12.05 12.96
CA ARG A 48 -3.92 -11.92 13.17
C ARG A 48 -3.18 -13.27 13.16
N ASP A 49 -3.75 -14.29 13.76
CA ASP A 49 -3.14 -15.61 13.82
C ASP A 49 -2.93 -16.23 12.43
N LYS A 50 -3.75 -15.84 11.45
CA LYS A 50 -3.59 -16.28 10.07
C LYS A 50 -2.67 -15.39 9.25
N MET A 51 -2.42 -14.16 9.70
CA MET A 51 -1.48 -13.26 9.03
C MET A 51 -0.03 -13.56 9.35
N LEU A 52 0.26 -14.09 10.55
CA LEU A 52 1.63 -14.43 10.95
C LEU A 52 2.23 -15.46 9.99
N GLY A 53 3.33 -15.11 9.34
CA GLY A 53 3.99 -15.96 8.35
C GLY A 53 3.31 -16.05 7.00
N SER A 54 2.30 -15.23 6.74
CA SER A 54 1.51 -15.26 5.52
C SER A 54 2.21 -14.55 4.35
N THR A 55 1.58 -14.64 3.19
CA THR A 55 1.98 -13.94 1.97
C THR A 55 0.88 -12.98 1.56
N LEU A 56 1.25 -11.73 1.29
CA LEU A 56 0.37 -10.71 0.73
C LEU A 56 0.60 -10.62 -0.77
N TYR A 57 -0.46 -10.73 -1.55
CA TYR A 57 -0.41 -10.55 -3.00
C TYR A 57 -0.91 -9.15 -3.35
N LEU A 58 -0.10 -8.39 -4.07
CA LEU A 58 -0.38 -7.01 -4.40
C LEU A 58 -0.29 -6.79 -5.92
N ALA A 59 -1.30 -6.14 -6.46
CA ALA A 59 -1.33 -5.73 -7.87
C ALA A 59 -2.02 -4.38 -7.99
N GLY A 60 -1.50 -3.53 -8.87
CA GLY A 60 -2.14 -2.30 -9.26
C GLY A 60 -2.52 -2.35 -10.74
N ARG A 61 -3.65 -1.76 -11.09
CA ARG A 61 -4.11 -1.64 -12.48
C ARG A 61 -4.53 -0.23 -12.78
N GLU A 62 -4.27 0.21 -14.01
CA GLU A 62 -4.84 1.47 -14.50
C GLU A 62 -6.35 1.33 -14.61
N ALA A 63 -7.08 2.33 -14.12
CA ALA A 63 -8.54 2.32 -14.13
C ALA A 63 -9.10 2.36 -15.55
N ASP A 64 -8.41 3.06 -16.47
CA ASP A 64 -8.88 3.27 -17.84
C ASP A 64 -8.63 2.07 -18.74
N THR A 65 -7.45 1.46 -18.66
CA THR A 65 -7.01 0.42 -19.58
C THR A 65 -7.04 -0.97 -18.99
N GLY A 66 -7.07 -1.10 -17.66
CA GLY A 66 -6.95 -2.37 -16.97
C GLY A 66 -5.55 -2.96 -16.99
N GLU A 67 -4.57 -2.26 -17.53
CA GLU A 67 -3.18 -2.71 -17.58
C GLU A 67 -2.54 -2.71 -16.19
N TYR A 68 -1.64 -3.67 -15.95
CA TYR A 68 -0.89 -3.72 -14.70
C TYR A 68 0.07 -2.54 -14.59
N ILE A 69 0.13 -1.97 -13.39
CA ILE A 69 1.10 -0.93 -13.06
C ILE A 69 2.37 -1.60 -12.58
N LYS A 70 3.49 -1.36 -13.27
CA LYS A 70 4.79 -1.87 -12.85
C LYS A 70 5.26 -1.18 -11.58
N ASN A 71 5.97 -1.91 -10.74
CA ASN A 71 6.54 -1.41 -9.50
C ASN A 71 5.49 -0.90 -8.50
N SER A 72 4.30 -1.49 -8.49
CA SER A 72 3.30 -1.24 -7.46
C SER A 72 3.83 -1.76 -6.13
N SER A 73 4.38 -0.89 -5.32
CA SER A 73 4.90 -1.24 -4.00
C SER A 73 4.10 -0.53 -2.91
N SER A 74 4.14 -1.07 -1.72
CA SER A 74 3.49 -0.46 -0.56
C SER A 74 4.18 0.85 -0.17
N CYS A 75 3.40 1.84 0.20
CA CYS A 75 3.94 3.07 0.80
C CYS A 75 4.51 2.78 2.19
N SER A 76 5.27 3.73 2.74
CA SER A 76 5.90 3.54 4.05
C SER A 76 4.89 3.27 5.17
N MET A 77 3.72 3.90 5.10
CA MET A 77 2.64 3.64 6.06
C MET A 77 2.16 2.19 5.99
N CYS A 78 1.91 1.68 4.78
CA CYS A 78 1.48 0.29 4.59
C CYS A 78 2.58 -0.71 4.90
N LYS A 79 3.84 -0.39 4.60
CA LYS A 79 4.97 -1.24 4.97
C LYS A 79 5.01 -1.49 6.48
N ARG A 80 4.82 -0.44 7.29
CA ARG A 80 4.75 -0.60 8.75
C ARG A 80 3.64 -1.56 9.18
N MET A 81 2.46 -1.41 8.56
CA MET A 81 1.32 -2.29 8.89
C MET A 81 1.60 -3.74 8.50
N VAL A 82 2.17 -3.97 7.33
CA VAL A 82 2.54 -5.29 6.85
C VAL A 82 3.56 -5.95 7.78
N ILE A 83 4.58 -5.21 8.19
CA ILE A 83 5.59 -5.70 9.15
C ILE A 83 4.92 -6.06 10.49
N ASN A 84 4.11 -5.16 11.02
CA ASN A 84 3.46 -5.36 12.32
C ASN A 84 2.42 -6.49 12.30
N ALA A 85 1.82 -6.76 11.16
CA ALA A 85 0.88 -7.87 10.98
C ALA A 85 1.57 -9.24 10.96
N GLY A 86 2.90 -9.27 10.82
CA GLY A 86 3.66 -10.51 10.76
C GLY A 86 3.63 -11.20 9.40
N ILE A 87 3.27 -10.47 8.35
CA ILE A 87 3.30 -10.98 6.98
C ILE A 87 4.77 -11.19 6.58
N GLU A 88 5.08 -12.36 6.06
CA GLU A 88 6.46 -12.74 5.75
C GLU A 88 6.91 -12.28 4.37
N LYS A 89 6.02 -12.40 3.38
CA LYS A 89 6.33 -12.12 1.99
C LYS A 89 5.26 -11.27 1.33
N VAL A 90 5.68 -10.41 0.40
CA VAL A 90 4.78 -9.67 -0.48
C VAL A 90 5.13 -10.06 -1.92
N VAL A 91 4.13 -10.53 -2.66
CA VAL A 91 4.26 -10.84 -4.07
C VAL A 91 3.61 -9.69 -4.85
N ILE A 92 4.41 -8.98 -5.63
CA ILE A 92 3.96 -7.86 -6.44
C ILE A 92 3.92 -8.29 -7.90
N ARG A 93 2.76 -8.16 -8.52
CA ARG A 93 2.60 -8.46 -9.95
C ARG A 93 2.87 -7.20 -10.75
N ASP A 94 3.87 -7.28 -11.63
CA ASP A 94 4.25 -6.17 -12.53
C ASP A 94 3.56 -6.25 -13.88
N THR A 95 3.36 -7.47 -14.41
CA THR A 95 2.66 -7.74 -15.68
C THR A 95 1.83 -9.01 -15.53
N GLU A 96 1.16 -9.46 -16.60
CA GLU A 96 0.44 -10.73 -16.58
C GLU A 96 1.35 -11.92 -16.26
N ASN A 97 2.61 -11.86 -16.69
CA ASN A 97 3.56 -12.97 -16.59
C ASN A 97 4.70 -12.74 -15.60
N ASP A 98 4.89 -11.50 -15.16
CA ASP A 98 6.01 -11.12 -14.29
C ASP A 98 5.54 -10.70 -12.91
N TYR A 99 6.21 -11.23 -11.91
CA TYR A 99 5.99 -10.85 -10.52
C TYR A 99 7.31 -10.83 -9.75
N ARG A 100 7.33 -10.11 -8.66
CA ARG A 100 8.47 -10.05 -7.74
C ARG A 100 8.05 -10.55 -6.37
N VAL A 101 8.93 -11.30 -5.72
CA VAL A 101 8.72 -11.73 -4.34
C VAL A 101 9.63 -10.90 -3.44
N ILE A 102 9.02 -10.17 -2.51
CA ILE A 102 9.74 -9.36 -1.54
C ILE A 102 9.63 -10.07 -0.18
N ASN A 103 10.78 -10.31 0.43
CA ASN A 103 10.82 -10.76 1.82
C ASN A 103 10.66 -9.53 2.71
N VAL A 104 9.64 -9.51 3.56
CA VAL A 104 9.32 -8.35 4.42
C VAL A 104 10.49 -7.98 5.33
N GLN A 105 11.34 -8.95 5.69
CA GLN A 105 12.55 -8.68 6.47
C GLN A 105 13.45 -7.64 5.79
N GLU A 106 13.47 -7.58 4.47
CA GLU A 106 14.23 -6.57 3.73
C GLU A 106 13.75 -5.15 4.04
N TRP A 107 12.45 -4.98 4.26
CA TRP A 107 11.90 -3.67 4.63
C TRP A 107 12.30 -3.25 6.04
N VAL A 108 12.48 -4.21 6.93
CA VAL A 108 12.94 -3.95 8.30
C VAL A 108 14.41 -3.55 8.29
N GLU A 109 15.25 -4.28 7.55
CA GLU A 109 16.68 -4.05 7.50
C GLU A 109 17.07 -2.78 6.76
N ASN A 110 16.29 -2.40 5.74
CA ASN A 110 16.54 -1.24 4.89
C ASN A 110 15.59 -0.07 5.21
N ASP A 111 15.22 0.10 6.47
CA ASP A 111 14.36 1.19 6.89
C ASP A 111 15.12 2.53 6.88
N GLU A 112 14.81 3.36 5.90
CA GLU A 112 15.41 4.68 5.73
C GLU A 112 14.73 5.78 6.55
N SER A 113 13.64 5.46 7.25
CA SER A 113 12.90 6.46 8.03
C SER A 113 13.74 7.09 9.14
N LEU A 114 14.69 6.32 9.70
CA LEU A 114 15.59 6.80 10.75
C LEU A 114 16.71 7.69 10.22
N SER A 115 17.01 7.64 8.93
CA SER A 115 18.04 8.47 8.31
C SER A 115 17.51 9.83 7.85
N GLY A 116 16.22 10.08 8.01
CA GLY A 116 15.57 11.30 7.57
C GLY A 116 15.17 11.32 6.10
N THR A 117 15.38 10.21 5.38
CA THR A 117 14.89 10.05 4.02
C THR A 117 13.46 9.53 4.04
N ARG A 118 12.74 9.68 2.93
CA ARG A 118 11.37 9.16 2.83
C ARG A 118 11.40 7.65 2.70
N GLY A 119 10.45 6.99 3.32
CA GLY A 119 10.42 5.54 3.46
C GLY A 119 10.09 4.75 2.19
N TYR A 120 10.05 5.40 1.03
CA TYR A 120 9.85 4.67 -0.23
C TYR A 120 10.01 5.53 -1.46
#